data_fcf6742bea8e283928237c40afc75593
#
_entry.id   fcf6742bea8e283928237c40afc75593
#
_cell.length_a   1.000
_cell.length_b   1.000
_cell.length_c   1.000
_cell.angle_alpha   90.00
_cell.angle_beta   90.00
_cell.angle_gamma   90.00
#
_symmetry.space_group_name_H-M   'P 1'
#
loop_
_entity.id
_entity.type
_entity.pdbx_description
1 polymer ?
#
loop_
_entity_poly.entity_id
_entity_poly.type
_entity_poly.pdbx_seq_one_letter_code
_entity_poly.pdbx_strand_id
1 'polypeptide(L)'
;MLRRYILFLILFAGCAGLSVNAQTYQLPKGKKFQKVKFQLINNLMIIPVEVNGTELSFVLDSGVGTPILFNLADQDSIQLNNVTEITINGLGQGDPINALKSTNNRVELGGVKNLYQNIYVVMDAGINFSPSLGIPVHGIIGYDLFRDFVVAVNYVKKTIKFYDPALYTYKTSKHTRVVDMSVIRRKAYLDAHVMINKTDEIPVKLLLDTGSSDAVWLFEDERIQLPKKHYQDFLGKGLAGDIFGKRTKINHLKISDFILSDAKAAFPDMETFNSISDFGGRNGSLGGEIIKRFHVVFDYANEKLILTKNSNFGKLFQYNVSGIDLQHAGMRYVSERITDANGVVNSNAKSYGDVQILLQGATRLSLVPEIIVSGIRQGSPAHSAGLREGDVILAVNGRRIHRYKLQEIMHMLNVKKDKRIKVLVERYDNDLLFSFELKPLFDDQ
;
A
#
# COMPACT_ATOMS: atom_id res chain seq x y z
N MET A 1 -4.63 -52.40 -43.37
CA MET A 1 -4.94 -50.97 -43.12
C MET A 1 -5.70 -50.76 -41.81
N LEU A 2 -6.68 -51.56 -41.45
CA LEU A 2 -7.51 -51.38 -40.24
C LEU A 2 -6.73 -51.34 -38.90
N ARG A 3 -5.67 -52.18 -38.74
CA ARG A 3 -4.79 -52.22 -37.54
C ARG A 3 -3.97 -50.92 -37.34
N ARG A 4 -3.62 -50.18 -38.39
CA ARG A 4 -2.93 -48.88 -38.27
C ARG A 4 -3.84 -47.76 -37.77
N TYR A 5 -5.13 -47.79 -38.15
CA TYR A 5 -6.10 -46.80 -37.67
C TYR A 5 -6.49 -47.02 -36.22
N ILE A 6 -6.54 -48.26 -35.75
CA ILE A 6 -6.82 -48.59 -34.33
C ILE A 6 -5.66 -48.12 -33.43
N LEU A 7 -4.41 -48.25 -33.87
CA LEU A 7 -3.26 -47.73 -33.12
C LEU A 7 -3.24 -46.20 -33.02
N PHE A 8 -3.66 -45.50 -34.08
CA PHE A 8 -3.78 -44.04 -34.09
C PHE A 8 -4.92 -43.53 -33.20
N LEU A 9 -6.05 -44.25 -33.14
CA LEU A 9 -7.19 -43.93 -32.29
C LEU A 9 -6.86 -44.16 -30.80
N ILE A 10 -6.08 -45.20 -30.45
CA ILE A 10 -5.62 -45.44 -29.07
C ILE A 10 -4.58 -44.39 -28.65
N LEU A 11 -3.69 -43.91 -29.55
CA LEU A 11 -2.76 -42.84 -29.24
C LEU A 11 -3.49 -41.49 -29.04
N PHE A 12 -4.55 -41.23 -29.81
CA PHE A 12 -5.36 -40.00 -29.66
C PHE A 12 -6.25 -40.01 -28.41
N ALA A 13 -6.77 -41.18 -28.00
CA ALA A 13 -7.52 -41.36 -26.77
C ALA A 13 -6.63 -41.25 -25.51
N GLY A 14 -5.34 -41.63 -25.61
CA GLY A 14 -4.35 -41.49 -24.54
C GLY A 14 -3.92 -40.05 -24.25
N CYS A 15 -4.01 -39.15 -25.23
CA CYS A 15 -3.69 -37.73 -25.07
C CYS A 15 -4.84 -36.89 -24.48
N ALA A 16 -6.07 -37.39 -24.46
CA ALA A 16 -7.24 -36.68 -23.92
C ALA A 16 -7.31 -36.61 -22.38
N GLY A 17 -6.37 -37.26 -21.68
CA GLY A 17 -6.31 -37.34 -20.21
C GLY A 17 -5.28 -36.46 -19.52
N LEU A 18 -4.50 -35.66 -20.25
CA LEU A 18 -3.62 -34.67 -19.62
C LEU A 18 -4.47 -33.46 -19.20
N SER A 19 -5.08 -33.57 -18.01
CA SER A 19 -5.58 -32.40 -17.32
C SER A 19 -4.41 -31.46 -17.11
N VAL A 20 -4.25 -30.46 -17.94
CA VAL A 20 -3.39 -29.32 -17.68
C VAL A 20 -3.96 -28.69 -16.43
N ASN A 21 -3.35 -28.94 -15.27
CA ASN A 21 -3.71 -28.25 -14.05
C ASN A 21 -3.45 -26.76 -14.26
N ALA A 22 -4.49 -26.04 -14.62
CA ALA A 22 -4.40 -24.60 -14.80
C ALA A 22 -4.04 -23.97 -13.45
N GLN A 23 -3.04 -23.07 -13.46
CA GLN A 23 -2.66 -22.28 -12.29
C GLN A 23 -3.74 -21.24 -12.00
N THR A 24 -4.90 -21.69 -11.50
CA THR A 24 -6.06 -20.85 -11.26
C THR A 24 -6.50 -20.91 -9.80
N TYR A 25 -6.94 -19.77 -9.31
CA TYR A 25 -7.61 -19.70 -8.01
C TYR A 25 -9.03 -20.24 -8.12
N GLN A 26 -9.46 -20.94 -7.10
CA GLN A 26 -10.78 -21.55 -7.02
C GLN A 26 -11.52 -21.12 -5.76
N LEU A 27 -12.81 -20.85 -5.91
CA LEU A 27 -13.71 -20.65 -4.76
C LEU A 27 -13.94 -21.96 -4.00
N PRO A 28 -14.29 -21.89 -2.71
CA PRO A 28 -14.80 -23.05 -1.99
C PRO A 28 -16.01 -23.67 -2.72
N LYS A 29 -16.08 -25.02 -2.75
CA LYS A 29 -17.14 -25.75 -3.45
C LYS A 29 -18.55 -25.22 -3.09
N GLY A 30 -19.34 -24.91 -4.10
CA GLY A 30 -20.72 -24.42 -3.95
C GLY A 30 -20.86 -22.95 -3.58
N LYS A 31 -19.77 -22.19 -3.49
CA LYS A 31 -19.80 -20.75 -3.23
C LYS A 31 -19.86 -19.96 -4.54
N LYS A 32 -20.75 -18.95 -4.61
CA LYS A 32 -20.80 -17.98 -5.71
C LYS A 32 -19.78 -16.85 -5.52
N PHE A 33 -19.36 -16.60 -4.29
CA PHE A 33 -18.32 -15.64 -3.94
C PHE A 33 -17.69 -15.99 -2.60
N GLN A 34 -16.49 -15.49 -2.37
CA GLN A 34 -15.82 -15.51 -1.07
C GLN A 34 -15.50 -14.09 -0.64
N LYS A 35 -15.70 -13.80 0.67
CA LYS A 35 -15.43 -12.49 1.26
C LYS A 35 -14.21 -12.56 2.16
N VAL A 36 -13.29 -11.62 1.98
CA VAL A 36 -12.07 -11.46 2.78
C VAL A 36 -12.04 -10.07 3.38
N LYS A 37 -11.54 -9.92 4.61
CA LYS A 37 -11.25 -8.62 5.22
C LYS A 37 -9.82 -8.21 4.88
N PHE A 38 -9.57 -6.89 4.80
CA PHE A 38 -8.23 -6.34 4.66
C PHE A 38 -7.97 -5.21 5.65
N GLN A 39 -6.71 -4.92 5.92
CA GLN A 39 -6.30 -3.70 6.60
C GLN A 39 -5.98 -2.64 5.54
N LEU A 40 -6.48 -1.42 5.74
CA LEU A 40 -6.16 -0.28 4.87
C LEU A 40 -5.09 0.56 5.56
N ILE A 41 -3.87 0.48 5.03
CA ILE A 41 -2.68 1.15 5.54
C ILE A 41 -2.09 2.01 4.41
N ASN A 42 -1.95 3.31 4.61
CA ASN A 42 -1.41 4.23 3.60
C ASN A 42 -2.06 4.03 2.21
N ASN A 43 -3.38 3.87 2.16
CA ASN A 43 -4.18 3.57 0.96
C ASN A 43 -3.95 2.18 0.33
N LEU A 44 -3.07 1.35 0.88
CA LEU A 44 -2.80 -0.01 0.43
C LEU A 44 -3.72 -1.02 1.13
N MET A 45 -4.11 -2.06 0.40
CA MET A 45 -4.90 -3.18 0.93
C MET A 45 -3.97 -4.29 1.39
N ILE A 46 -3.87 -4.50 2.70
CA ILE A 46 -3.08 -5.59 3.28
C ILE A 46 -4.02 -6.75 3.63
N ILE A 47 -3.80 -7.89 3.00
CA ILE A 47 -4.63 -9.10 3.10
C ILE A 47 -3.85 -10.24 3.76
N PRO A 48 -4.50 -11.09 4.56
CA PRO A 48 -3.88 -12.33 5.06
C PRO A 48 -3.86 -13.36 3.93
N VAL A 49 -2.71 -13.97 3.71
CA VAL A 49 -2.48 -15.03 2.71
C VAL A 49 -1.70 -16.15 3.36
N GLU A 50 -2.15 -17.39 3.18
CA GLU A 50 -1.40 -18.59 3.57
C GLU A 50 -0.59 -19.09 2.37
N VAL A 51 0.71 -19.28 2.55
CA VAL A 51 1.60 -19.88 1.54
C VAL A 51 2.20 -21.14 2.13
N ASN A 52 1.90 -22.29 1.53
CA ASN A 52 2.34 -23.63 1.98
C ASN A 52 2.12 -23.88 3.49
N GLY A 53 1.03 -23.35 4.06
CA GLY A 53 0.66 -23.52 5.48
C GLY A 53 1.16 -22.39 6.40
N THR A 54 1.95 -21.45 5.90
CA THR A 54 2.44 -20.30 6.67
C THR A 54 1.55 -19.06 6.42
N GLU A 55 0.99 -18.47 7.48
CA GLU A 55 0.20 -17.23 7.39
C GLU A 55 1.10 -16.01 7.25
N LEU A 56 0.87 -15.23 6.21
CA LEU A 56 1.65 -14.06 5.82
C LEU A 56 0.73 -12.88 5.49
N SER A 57 1.28 -11.66 5.48
CA SER A 57 0.56 -10.44 5.10
C SER A 57 1.03 -9.96 3.73
N PHE A 58 0.11 -9.76 2.80
CA PHE A 58 0.41 -9.33 1.43
C PHE A 58 -0.29 -8.03 1.07
N VAL A 59 0.38 -7.20 0.27
CA VAL A 59 -0.28 -6.11 -0.46
C VAL A 59 -1.05 -6.70 -1.63
N LEU A 60 -2.33 -6.37 -1.77
CA LEU A 60 -3.10 -6.67 -3.00
C LEU A 60 -2.83 -5.58 -4.03
N ASP A 61 -2.10 -5.93 -5.09
CA ASP A 61 -1.56 -5.00 -6.07
C ASP A 61 -1.96 -5.39 -7.50
N SER A 62 -2.79 -4.56 -8.13
CA SER A 62 -3.21 -4.74 -9.53
C SER A 62 -2.10 -4.46 -10.56
N GLY A 63 -0.98 -3.89 -10.14
CA GLY A 63 0.20 -3.62 -10.96
C GLY A 63 1.21 -4.77 -11.01
N VAL A 64 1.08 -5.81 -10.15
CA VAL A 64 2.00 -6.93 -10.10
C VAL A 64 1.48 -8.14 -10.87
N GLY A 65 2.34 -8.71 -11.72
CA GLY A 65 1.99 -9.86 -12.60
C GLY A 65 2.16 -11.22 -11.95
N THR A 66 3.20 -11.41 -11.15
CA THR A 66 3.51 -12.66 -10.42
C THR A 66 3.68 -12.32 -8.95
N PRO A 67 3.10 -13.08 -8.02
CA PRO A 67 3.30 -12.83 -6.59
C PRO A 67 4.77 -12.82 -6.21
N ILE A 68 5.14 -11.91 -5.31
CA ILE A 68 6.51 -11.73 -4.83
C ILE A 68 6.51 -11.86 -3.33
N LEU A 69 7.37 -12.72 -2.79
CA LEU A 69 7.69 -12.83 -1.37
C LEU A 69 8.99 -12.07 -1.08
N PHE A 70 9.03 -11.41 0.04
CA PHE A 70 10.20 -10.71 0.59
C PHE A 70 10.07 -10.61 2.10
N ASN A 71 11.13 -10.14 2.79
CA ASN A 71 11.12 -9.88 4.23
C ASN A 71 10.61 -11.08 5.06
N LEU A 72 11.11 -12.27 4.75
CA LEU A 72 10.89 -13.46 5.56
C LEU A 72 11.85 -13.38 6.74
N ALA A 73 11.31 -13.14 7.95
CA ALA A 73 12.08 -13.18 9.17
C ALA A 73 12.45 -14.63 9.51
N ASP A 74 13.52 -14.85 10.29
CA ASP A 74 13.99 -16.17 10.72
C ASP A 74 12.92 -17.00 11.47
N GLN A 75 11.85 -16.33 11.93
CA GLN A 75 10.71 -16.94 12.62
C GLN A 75 9.68 -17.54 11.66
N ASP A 76 9.66 -17.09 10.41
CA ASP A 76 8.70 -17.53 9.39
C ASP A 76 9.29 -18.73 8.64
N SER A 77 9.05 -19.92 9.16
CA SER A 77 9.43 -21.15 8.45
C SER A 77 8.48 -21.38 7.29
N ILE A 78 8.93 -21.12 6.08
CA ILE A 78 8.18 -21.40 4.86
C ILE A 78 8.92 -22.41 3.99
N GLN A 79 8.22 -23.44 3.52
CA GLN A 79 8.74 -24.36 2.53
C GLN A 79 8.39 -23.89 1.13
N LEU A 80 9.36 -23.84 0.24
CA LEU A 80 9.19 -23.42 -1.15
C LEU A 80 9.53 -24.59 -2.08
N ASN A 81 8.71 -24.78 -3.11
CA ASN A 81 8.83 -25.90 -4.03
C ASN A 81 9.59 -25.51 -5.32
N ASN A 82 10.37 -26.44 -5.87
CA ASN A 82 11.00 -26.33 -7.21
C ASN A 82 11.65 -24.95 -7.44
N VAL A 83 12.62 -24.62 -6.63
CA VAL A 83 13.28 -23.30 -6.63
C VAL A 83 14.35 -23.21 -7.71
N THR A 84 14.36 -22.12 -8.48
CA THR A 84 15.38 -21.78 -9.48
C THR A 84 15.75 -20.31 -9.38
N GLU A 85 16.99 -19.96 -9.65
CA GLU A 85 17.46 -18.57 -9.66
C GLU A 85 16.96 -17.82 -10.88
N ILE A 86 16.59 -16.57 -10.69
CA ILE A 86 16.16 -15.63 -11.74
C ILE A 86 16.61 -14.21 -11.40
N THR A 87 16.51 -13.33 -12.38
CA THR A 87 16.63 -11.88 -12.18
C THR A 87 15.29 -11.20 -12.48
N ILE A 88 14.87 -10.28 -11.65
CA ILE A 88 13.64 -9.50 -11.83
C ILE A 88 13.94 -8.00 -11.87
N ASN A 89 13.16 -7.26 -12.65
CA ASN A 89 13.19 -5.81 -12.69
C ASN A 89 12.11 -5.25 -11.78
N GLY A 90 12.41 -4.19 -11.06
CA GLY A 90 11.48 -3.47 -10.17
C GLY A 90 11.49 -1.97 -10.44
N LEU A 91 10.51 -1.25 -9.86
CA LEU A 91 10.54 0.21 -9.79
C LEU A 91 11.57 0.64 -8.77
N GLY A 92 12.33 1.69 -9.07
CA GLY A 92 13.39 2.26 -8.24
C GLY A 92 14.64 2.56 -9.06
N GLN A 93 15.62 3.21 -8.46
CA GLN A 93 16.88 3.61 -9.12
C GLN A 93 17.96 2.52 -9.08
N GLY A 94 17.66 1.36 -8.49
CA GLY A 94 18.61 0.26 -8.33
C GLY A 94 18.71 -0.68 -9.54
N ASP A 95 19.69 -1.57 -9.47
CA ASP A 95 19.94 -2.62 -10.45
C ASP A 95 18.85 -3.71 -10.43
N PRO A 96 18.81 -4.56 -11.48
CA PRO A 96 17.99 -5.76 -11.46
C PRO A 96 18.27 -6.63 -10.24
N ILE A 97 17.20 -7.19 -9.66
CA ILE A 97 17.24 -7.87 -8.37
C ILE A 97 17.40 -9.37 -8.59
N ASN A 98 18.36 -9.99 -7.89
CA ASN A 98 18.45 -11.44 -7.82
C ASN A 98 17.29 -12.00 -6.99
N ALA A 99 16.58 -12.95 -7.55
CA ALA A 99 15.42 -13.56 -6.94
C ALA A 99 15.40 -15.07 -7.22
N LEU A 100 14.56 -15.77 -6.46
CA LEU A 100 14.25 -17.17 -6.70
C LEU A 100 12.86 -17.28 -7.29
N LYS A 101 12.68 -18.13 -8.29
CA LYS A 101 11.36 -18.56 -8.78
C LYS A 101 11.03 -19.89 -8.14
N SER A 102 9.93 -19.93 -7.41
CA SER A 102 9.35 -21.16 -6.85
C SER A 102 8.06 -21.50 -7.57
N THR A 103 7.81 -22.76 -7.87
CA THR A 103 6.62 -23.25 -8.58
C THR A 103 5.88 -24.29 -7.75
N ASN A 104 4.59 -24.51 -8.10
CA ASN A 104 3.72 -25.47 -7.40
C ASN A 104 3.54 -25.17 -5.90
N ASN A 105 3.37 -23.91 -5.55
CA ASN A 105 3.06 -23.53 -4.18
C ASN A 105 1.55 -23.48 -3.98
N ARG A 106 1.10 -23.93 -2.79
CA ARG A 106 -0.27 -23.74 -2.35
C ARG A 106 -0.42 -22.34 -1.77
N VAL A 107 -1.30 -21.55 -2.35
CA VAL A 107 -1.67 -20.23 -1.85
C VAL A 107 -3.14 -20.22 -1.51
N GLU A 108 -3.46 -19.78 -0.29
CA GLU A 108 -4.83 -19.71 0.21
C GLU A 108 -5.13 -18.32 0.79
N LEU A 109 -6.35 -17.84 0.55
CA LEU A 109 -6.81 -16.51 0.94
C LEU A 109 -8.27 -16.60 1.34
N GLY A 110 -8.52 -16.76 2.65
CA GLY A 110 -9.86 -16.85 3.20
C GLY A 110 -10.73 -17.94 2.58
N GLY A 111 -10.12 -19.07 2.16
CA GLY A 111 -10.77 -20.20 1.51
C GLY A 111 -10.71 -20.22 -0.02
N VAL A 112 -10.29 -19.13 -0.66
CA VAL A 112 -9.91 -19.12 -2.09
C VAL A 112 -8.53 -19.75 -2.22
N LYS A 113 -8.34 -20.72 -3.12
CA LYS A 113 -7.11 -21.54 -3.19
C LYS A 113 -6.54 -21.63 -4.59
N ASN A 114 -5.22 -21.59 -4.68
CA ASN A 114 -4.46 -22.03 -5.85
C ASN A 114 -3.40 -23.03 -5.37
N LEU A 115 -3.40 -24.24 -5.95
CA LEU A 115 -2.48 -25.32 -5.54
C LEU A 115 -1.16 -25.32 -6.34
N TYR A 116 -1.06 -24.51 -7.37
CA TYR A 116 0.06 -24.53 -8.33
C TYR A 116 0.61 -23.11 -8.59
N GLN A 117 0.59 -22.23 -7.60
CA GLN A 117 1.02 -20.86 -7.74
C GLN A 117 2.54 -20.76 -7.95
N ASN A 118 2.92 -20.00 -8.97
CA ASN A 118 4.31 -19.54 -9.11
C ASN A 118 4.52 -18.30 -8.25
N ILE A 119 5.64 -18.25 -7.54
CA ILE A 119 6.00 -17.15 -6.64
C ILE A 119 7.46 -16.77 -6.91
N TYR A 120 7.75 -15.48 -6.95
CA TYR A 120 9.12 -14.98 -6.88
C TYR A 120 9.47 -14.69 -5.43
N VAL A 121 10.71 -14.97 -5.04
CA VAL A 121 11.20 -14.75 -3.67
C VAL A 121 12.43 -13.89 -3.74
N VAL A 122 12.36 -12.73 -3.10
CA VAL A 122 13.47 -11.79 -3.01
C VAL A 122 14.11 -11.92 -1.63
N MET A 123 15.38 -12.28 -1.62
CA MET A 123 16.15 -12.52 -0.40
C MET A 123 16.90 -11.27 0.09
N ASP A 124 16.81 -10.17 -0.65
CA ASP A 124 17.45 -8.91 -0.28
C ASP A 124 16.78 -8.29 0.94
N ALA A 125 17.52 -8.19 2.05
CA ALA A 125 17.05 -7.57 3.30
C ALA A 125 16.73 -6.08 3.15
N GLY A 126 17.24 -5.40 2.11
CA GLY A 126 16.90 -4.00 1.79
C GLY A 126 15.47 -3.82 1.32
N ILE A 127 14.82 -4.90 0.83
CA ILE A 127 13.42 -4.87 0.39
C ILE A 127 12.50 -5.23 1.54
N ASN A 128 12.24 -4.25 2.38
CA ASN A 128 11.35 -4.37 3.52
C ASN A 128 10.45 -3.13 3.63
N PHE A 129 9.15 -3.31 3.42
CA PHE A 129 8.14 -2.25 3.54
C PHE A 129 7.51 -2.17 4.93
N SER A 130 7.74 -3.18 5.78
CA SER A 130 7.12 -3.28 7.11
C SER A 130 7.40 -2.08 8.01
N PRO A 131 8.64 -1.54 8.08
CA PRO A 131 8.93 -0.38 8.91
C PRO A 131 8.10 0.85 8.58
N SER A 132 7.97 1.21 7.30
CA SER A 132 7.22 2.39 6.84
C SER A 132 5.70 2.19 6.90
N LEU A 133 5.22 0.95 6.87
CA LEU A 133 3.81 0.61 7.01
C LEU A 133 3.39 0.39 8.47
N GLY A 134 4.34 0.18 9.38
CA GLY A 134 4.09 -0.04 10.80
C GLY A 134 3.40 -1.38 11.11
N ILE A 135 3.40 -2.30 10.17
CA ILE A 135 2.92 -3.69 10.30
C ILE A 135 3.78 -4.61 9.43
N PRO A 136 3.87 -5.89 9.77
CA PRO A 136 4.57 -6.86 8.91
C PRO A 136 3.91 -6.97 7.54
N VAL A 137 4.73 -6.92 6.48
CA VAL A 137 4.34 -7.18 5.09
C VAL A 137 5.41 -8.09 4.48
N HIS A 138 4.97 -9.24 3.96
CA HIS A 138 5.82 -10.33 3.51
C HIS A 138 5.79 -10.53 2.00
N GLY A 139 4.87 -9.84 1.30
CA GLY A 139 4.78 -10.00 -0.14
C GLY A 139 3.74 -9.11 -0.81
N ILE A 140 3.69 -9.27 -2.12
CA ILE A 140 2.74 -8.58 -3.02
C ILE A 140 2.07 -9.65 -3.87
N ILE A 141 0.74 -9.55 -4.06
CA ILE A 141 -0.05 -10.47 -4.88
C ILE A 141 -1.09 -9.69 -5.69
N GLY A 142 -1.34 -10.09 -6.93
CA GLY A 142 -2.28 -9.33 -7.75
C GLY A 142 -2.88 -10.09 -8.91
N TYR A 143 -2.29 -9.99 -10.09
CA TYR A 143 -2.88 -10.35 -11.38
C TYR A 143 -3.66 -11.67 -11.38
N ASP A 144 -3.14 -12.75 -10.81
CA ASP A 144 -3.80 -14.05 -10.87
C ASP A 144 -5.17 -14.05 -10.16
N LEU A 145 -5.32 -13.27 -9.08
CA LEU A 145 -6.61 -13.08 -8.40
C LEU A 145 -7.59 -12.26 -9.25
N PHE A 146 -7.11 -11.20 -9.90
CA PHE A 146 -7.94 -10.36 -10.77
C PHE A 146 -8.30 -11.04 -12.09
N ARG A 147 -7.44 -11.93 -12.62
CA ARG A 147 -7.71 -12.76 -13.80
C ARG A 147 -8.82 -13.78 -13.53
N ASP A 148 -8.75 -14.45 -12.36
CA ASP A 148 -9.61 -15.61 -12.08
C ASP A 148 -10.97 -15.22 -11.51
N PHE A 149 -11.11 -13.99 -10.97
CA PHE A 149 -12.34 -13.52 -10.33
C PHE A 149 -12.77 -12.14 -10.78
N VAL A 150 -14.08 -11.88 -10.66
CA VAL A 150 -14.56 -10.51 -10.54
C VAL A 150 -14.32 -10.06 -9.09
N VAL A 151 -13.44 -9.06 -8.92
CA VAL A 151 -12.96 -8.61 -7.61
C VAL A 151 -13.67 -7.33 -7.19
N ALA A 152 -14.57 -7.42 -6.21
CA ALA A 152 -15.30 -6.28 -5.68
C ALA A 152 -14.72 -5.78 -4.36
N VAL A 153 -14.22 -4.55 -4.34
CA VAL A 153 -13.57 -3.91 -3.19
C VAL A 153 -14.47 -2.87 -2.55
N ASN A 154 -14.68 -3.01 -1.24
CA ASN A 154 -15.36 -2.01 -0.42
C ASN A 154 -14.38 -1.42 0.60
N TYR A 155 -13.80 -0.27 0.27
CA TYR A 155 -12.81 0.41 1.11
C TYR A 155 -13.39 0.94 2.43
N VAL A 156 -14.68 1.30 2.47
CA VAL A 156 -15.33 1.79 3.69
C VAL A 156 -15.50 0.64 4.70
N LYS A 157 -15.95 -0.53 4.23
CA LYS A 157 -16.10 -1.74 5.07
C LYS A 157 -14.81 -2.55 5.18
N LYS A 158 -13.76 -2.19 4.45
CA LYS A 158 -12.47 -2.89 4.37
C LYS A 158 -12.66 -4.38 4.05
N THR A 159 -13.40 -4.66 2.97
CA THR A 159 -13.70 -6.02 2.51
C THR A 159 -13.55 -6.16 1.01
N ILE A 160 -13.04 -7.31 0.59
CA ILE A 160 -12.95 -7.76 -0.80
C ILE A 160 -13.88 -8.95 -0.96
N LYS A 161 -14.56 -9.03 -2.10
CA LYS A 161 -15.31 -10.20 -2.52
C LYS A 161 -14.77 -10.68 -3.85
N PHE A 162 -14.40 -11.94 -3.89
CA PHE A 162 -14.02 -12.65 -5.10
C PHE A 162 -15.24 -13.40 -5.60
N TYR A 163 -15.77 -13.03 -6.78
CA TYR A 163 -16.92 -13.68 -7.38
C TYR A 163 -16.48 -14.59 -8.52
N ASP A 164 -17.19 -15.68 -8.70
CA ASP A 164 -17.13 -16.44 -9.95
C ASP A 164 -17.56 -15.54 -11.12
N PRO A 165 -16.71 -15.35 -12.15
CA PRO A 165 -17.05 -14.49 -13.29
C PRO A 165 -18.33 -14.90 -14.00
N ALA A 166 -18.61 -16.22 -14.10
CA ALA A 166 -19.81 -16.72 -14.76
C ALA A 166 -21.12 -16.42 -14.00
N LEU A 167 -21.02 -16.12 -12.69
CA LEU A 167 -22.17 -15.88 -11.82
C LEU A 167 -22.31 -14.42 -11.38
N TYR A 168 -21.40 -13.54 -11.81
CA TYR A 168 -21.44 -12.14 -11.43
C TYR A 168 -22.40 -11.36 -12.32
N THR A 169 -23.25 -10.54 -11.69
CA THR A 169 -24.14 -9.60 -12.38
C THR A 169 -23.83 -8.17 -11.96
N TYR A 170 -23.66 -7.29 -12.95
CA TYR A 170 -23.41 -5.88 -12.70
C TYR A 170 -24.62 -5.22 -12.02
N LYS A 171 -24.34 -4.50 -10.94
CA LYS A 171 -25.33 -3.66 -10.28
C LYS A 171 -25.17 -2.24 -10.77
N THR A 172 -26.17 -1.73 -11.46
CA THR A 172 -26.21 -0.35 -11.94
C THR A 172 -26.99 0.54 -10.97
N SER A 173 -26.56 1.78 -10.83
CA SER A 173 -27.26 2.85 -10.11
C SER A 173 -26.91 4.20 -10.74
N LYS A 174 -27.64 5.25 -10.39
CA LYS A 174 -27.33 6.62 -10.84
C LYS A 174 -25.93 7.10 -10.42
N HIS A 175 -25.33 6.46 -9.40
CA HIS A 175 -23.99 6.78 -8.88
C HIS A 175 -22.90 5.81 -9.37
N THR A 176 -23.25 4.86 -10.22
CA THR A 176 -22.36 3.84 -10.75
C THR A 176 -22.01 4.14 -12.20
N ARG A 177 -20.75 3.96 -12.55
CA ARG A 177 -20.27 3.98 -13.94
C ARG A 177 -19.52 2.70 -14.23
N VAL A 178 -19.79 2.15 -15.41
CA VAL A 178 -19.00 1.09 -16.00
C VAL A 178 -18.05 1.76 -16.96
N VAL A 179 -16.76 1.58 -16.73
CA VAL A 179 -15.68 2.19 -17.50
C VAL A 179 -14.90 1.08 -18.18
N ASP A 180 -14.55 1.28 -19.44
CA ASP A 180 -13.68 0.36 -20.15
C ASP A 180 -12.27 0.44 -19.57
N MET A 181 -11.62 -0.71 -19.46
CA MET A 181 -10.20 -0.81 -19.17
C MET A 181 -9.56 -1.78 -20.14
N SER A 182 -8.26 -1.73 -20.28
CA SER A 182 -7.51 -2.71 -21.08
C SER A 182 -6.55 -3.49 -20.20
N VAL A 183 -6.46 -4.81 -20.43
CA VAL A 183 -5.52 -5.67 -19.70
C VAL A 183 -4.39 -6.07 -20.64
N ILE A 184 -3.24 -5.43 -20.49
CA ILE A 184 -2.06 -5.62 -21.35
C ILE A 184 -0.90 -6.13 -20.51
N ARG A 185 -0.31 -7.27 -20.90
CA ARG A 185 0.84 -7.88 -20.20
C ARG A 185 0.61 -8.01 -18.68
N ARG A 186 -0.56 -8.50 -18.30
CA ARG A 186 -0.97 -8.71 -16.88
C ARG A 186 -1.16 -7.42 -16.07
N LYS A 187 -1.35 -6.29 -16.70
CA LYS A 187 -1.58 -4.99 -16.06
C LYS A 187 -2.84 -4.34 -16.62
N ALA A 188 -3.64 -3.73 -15.77
CA ALA A 188 -4.87 -3.06 -16.16
C ALA A 188 -4.64 -1.56 -16.35
N TYR A 189 -5.18 -1.01 -17.42
CA TYR A 189 -5.07 0.40 -17.78
C TYR A 189 -6.45 1.01 -17.97
N LEU A 190 -6.55 2.29 -17.62
CA LEU A 190 -7.77 3.09 -17.70
C LEU A 190 -7.48 4.36 -18.48
N ASP A 191 -8.40 4.74 -19.37
CA ASP A 191 -8.37 6.06 -20.01
C ASP A 191 -9.09 7.09 -19.13
N ALA A 192 -8.43 8.21 -18.91
CA ALA A 192 -8.87 9.31 -18.05
C ALA A 192 -8.49 10.66 -18.68
N HIS A 193 -8.89 11.75 -18.06
CA HIS A 193 -8.46 13.08 -18.44
C HIS A 193 -7.90 13.80 -17.23
N VAL A 194 -6.83 14.56 -17.43
CA VAL A 194 -6.28 15.46 -16.41
C VAL A 194 -6.35 16.89 -16.91
N MET A 195 -6.69 17.80 -16.01
CA MET A 195 -6.53 19.23 -16.23
C MET A 195 -5.44 19.71 -15.27
N ILE A 196 -4.29 20.02 -15.82
CA ILE A 196 -3.12 20.44 -15.02
C ILE A 196 -3.24 21.93 -14.72
N ASN A 197 -3.45 22.73 -15.73
CA ASN A 197 -3.74 24.15 -15.67
C ASN A 197 -5.23 24.38 -16.00
N LYS A 198 -5.76 25.57 -15.77
CA LYS A 198 -7.20 25.86 -15.99
C LYS A 198 -7.60 25.97 -17.49
N THR A 199 -6.84 25.39 -18.40
CA THR A 199 -7.06 25.56 -19.84
C THR A 199 -7.63 24.33 -20.50
N ASP A 200 -6.90 23.19 -20.49
CA ASP A 200 -7.24 22.06 -21.35
C ASP A 200 -7.31 20.73 -20.60
N GLU A 201 -8.30 19.90 -20.93
CA GLU A 201 -8.37 18.50 -20.52
C GLU A 201 -7.43 17.68 -21.42
N ILE A 202 -6.42 17.06 -20.83
CA ILE A 202 -5.44 16.21 -21.51
C ILE A 202 -5.85 14.74 -21.33
N PRO A 203 -6.09 13.99 -22.43
CA PRO A 203 -6.35 12.56 -22.33
C PRO A 203 -5.10 11.81 -21.91
N VAL A 204 -5.24 10.90 -20.96
CA VAL A 204 -4.17 10.09 -20.37
C VAL A 204 -4.58 8.65 -20.22
N LYS A 205 -3.65 7.73 -20.47
CA LYS A 205 -3.77 6.31 -20.13
C LYS A 205 -3.03 6.04 -18.83
N LEU A 206 -3.72 5.58 -17.81
CA LEU A 206 -3.19 5.35 -16.48
C LEU A 206 -3.20 3.87 -16.12
N LEU A 207 -2.09 3.36 -15.56
CA LEU A 207 -2.07 2.04 -14.93
C LEU A 207 -2.95 2.07 -13.68
N LEU A 208 -3.88 1.12 -13.55
CA LEU A 208 -4.60 0.90 -12.29
C LEU A 208 -3.66 0.20 -11.31
N ASP A 209 -3.27 0.91 -10.25
CA ASP A 209 -2.20 0.49 -9.35
C ASP A 209 -2.68 0.55 -7.89
N THR A 210 -3.23 -0.56 -7.40
CA THR A 210 -3.65 -0.67 -5.99
C THR A 210 -2.48 -0.90 -5.04
N GLY A 211 -1.26 -1.14 -5.58
CA GLY A 211 0.00 -1.20 -4.84
C GLY A 211 0.67 0.16 -4.65
N SER A 212 0.16 1.22 -5.28
CA SER A 212 0.59 2.59 -5.04
C SER A 212 -0.28 3.28 -3.99
N SER A 213 0.34 3.88 -2.97
CA SER A 213 -0.35 4.65 -1.94
C SER A 213 -0.76 6.06 -2.40
N ASP A 214 -0.24 6.51 -3.53
CA ASP A 214 -0.44 7.87 -4.04
C ASP A 214 -1.79 8.06 -4.75
N ALA A 215 -2.07 9.29 -5.19
CA ALA A 215 -3.29 9.59 -5.93
C ALA A 215 -3.08 9.32 -7.42
N VAL A 216 -2.30 10.16 -8.09
CA VAL A 216 -1.95 9.97 -9.50
C VAL A 216 -0.49 10.31 -9.74
N TRP A 217 0.20 9.44 -10.49
CA TRP A 217 1.50 9.76 -11.07
C TRP A 217 1.31 10.14 -12.54
N LEU A 218 2.02 11.14 -12.97
CA LEU A 218 2.03 11.59 -14.37
C LEU A 218 3.47 11.63 -14.87
N PHE A 219 3.69 11.17 -16.09
CA PHE A 219 4.98 11.26 -16.77
C PHE A 219 5.00 12.52 -17.61
N GLU A 220 6.06 13.33 -17.48
CA GLU A 220 6.22 14.54 -18.28
C GLU A 220 6.39 14.19 -19.77
N ASP A 221 5.60 14.87 -20.59
CA ASP A 221 5.73 14.87 -22.04
C ASP A 221 5.41 16.29 -22.58
N GLU A 222 5.32 16.45 -23.88
CA GLU A 222 5.02 17.74 -24.51
C GLU A 222 3.67 18.34 -24.07
N ARG A 223 2.70 17.51 -23.68
CA ARG A 223 1.34 17.91 -23.25
C ARG A 223 1.21 17.94 -21.73
N ILE A 224 1.88 17.01 -21.05
CA ILE A 224 1.82 16.82 -19.59
C ILE A 224 3.05 17.51 -18.98
N GLN A 225 2.90 18.77 -18.62
CA GLN A 225 4.00 19.56 -18.05
C GLN A 225 3.82 19.76 -16.55
N LEU A 226 4.93 19.68 -15.81
CA LEU A 226 4.95 19.91 -14.38
C LEU A 226 4.48 21.35 -14.06
N PRO A 227 3.49 21.56 -13.17
CA PRO A 227 3.10 22.88 -12.70
C PRO A 227 4.23 23.62 -12.02
N LYS A 228 4.24 24.96 -12.16
CA LYS A 228 5.26 25.81 -11.52
C LYS A 228 5.30 25.65 -9.99
N LYS A 229 4.13 25.49 -9.36
CA LYS A 229 4.02 25.24 -7.91
C LYS A 229 4.16 23.73 -7.64
N HIS A 230 5.34 23.30 -7.27
CA HIS A 230 5.67 21.92 -6.89
C HIS A 230 6.76 21.91 -5.82
N TYR A 231 7.00 20.77 -5.24
CA TYR A 231 8.14 20.53 -4.33
C TYR A 231 8.68 19.13 -4.54
N GLN A 232 9.99 18.96 -4.32
CA GLN A 232 10.63 17.64 -4.33
C GLN A 232 10.15 16.82 -3.11
N ASP A 233 9.81 15.57 -3.32
CA ASP A 233 9.30 14.69 -2.27
C ASP A 233 9.77 13.24 -2.48
N PHE A 234 9.80 12.49 -1.39
CA PHE A 234 9.88 11.04 -1.44
C PHE A 234 8.49 10.51 -1.83
N LEU A 235 8.39 9.80 -2.94
CA LEU A 235 7.13 9.28 -3.47
C LEU A 235 6.81 7.86 -2.98
N GLY A 236 7.82 7.14 -2.52
CA GLY A 236 7.67 5.79 -2.00
C GLY A 236 8.89 4.91 -2.25
N LYS A 237 8.74 3.63 -1.94
CA LYS A 237 9.76 2.62 -2.14
C LYS A 237 9.26 1.57 -3.13
N GLY A 238 10.03 1.34 -4.18
CA GLY A 238 9.82 0.24 -5.11
C GLY A 238 10.67 -0.99 -4.75
N LEU A 239 10.58 -2.03 -5.54
CA LEU A 239 11.42 -3.23 -5.35
C LEU A 239 12.91 -2.94 -5.60
N ALA A 240 13.23 -2.05 -6.55
CA ALA A 240 14.59 -1.67 -6.86
C ALA A 240 15.05 -0.36 -6.18
N GLY A 241 14.44 0.00 -5.05
CA GLY A 241 14.88 1.13 -4.23
C GLY A 241 13.89 2.27 -4.11
N ASP A 242 14.40 3.39 -3.62
CA ASP A 242 13.60 4.58 -3.32
C ASP A 242 13.18 5.32 -4.60
N ILE A 243 12.02 5.95 -4.53
CA ILE A 243 11.41 6.69 -5.63
C ILE A 243 11.23 8.13 -5.18
N PHE A 244 11.87 9.03 -5.89
CA PHE A 244 11.75 10.47 -5.70
C PHE A 244 11.05 11.11 -6.89
N GLY A 245 10.62 12.36 -6.69
CA GLY A 245 9.99 13.14 -7.74
C GLY A 245 9.33 14.40 -7.19
N LYS A 246 8.61 15.09 -8.06
CA LYS A 246 8.00 16.36 -7.74
C LYS A 246 6.51 16.18 -7.46
N ARG A 247 6.06 16.69 -6.35
CA ARG A 247 4.65 16.63 -5.93
C ARG A 247 3.98 17.97 -6.17
N THR A 248 2.75 17.91 -6.68
CA THR A 248 1.96 19.10 -7.01
C THR A 248 0.47 18.84 -6.80
N LYS A 249 -0.32 19.89 -7.06
CA LYS A 249 -1.78 19.86 -7.14
C LYS A 249 -2.17 20.16 -8.59
N ILE A 250 -2.96 19.30 -9.22
CA ILE A 250 -3.58 19.53 -10.52
C ILE A 250 -5.02 20.00 -10.35
N ASN A 251 -5.55 20.71 -11.32
CA ASN A 251 -6.88 21.29 -11.24
C ASN A 251 -7.95 20.21 -11.07
N HIS A 252 -7.95 19.17 -11.90
CA HIS A 252 -8.76 17.96 -11.67
C HIS A 252 -8.25 16.73 -12.42
N LEU A 253 -8.67 15.58 -11.92
CA LEU A 253 -8.66 14.29 -12.59
C LEU A 253 -10.09 13.88 -12.88
N LYS A 254 -10.38 13.49 -14.13
CA LYS A 254 -11.69 13.07 -14.58
C LYS A 254 -11.64 11.63 -15.07
N ILE A 255 -12.47 10.77 -14.48
CA ILE A 255 -12.66 9.37 -14.85
C ILE A 255 -14.13 9.20 -15.24
N SER A 256 -14.40 8.95 -16.52
CA SER A 256 -15.77 9.05 -17.07
C SER A 256 -16.36 10.45 -16.75
N ASP A 257 -17.47 10.53 -16.02
CA ASP A 257 -18.06 11.78 -15.54
C ASP A 257 -17.74 12.12 -14.07
N PHE A 258 -16.86 11.35 -13.44
CA PHE A 258 -16.39 11.63 -12.09
C PHE A 258 -15.22 12.61 -12.12
N ILE A 259 -15.43 13.81 -11.54
CA ILE A 259 -14.41 14.85 -11.43
C ILE A 259 -13.90 14.87 -9.98
N LEU A 260 -12.59 14.79 -9.83
CA LEU A 260 -11.86 14.89 -8.58
C LEU A 260 -11.02 16.17 -8.62
N SER A 261 -11.55 17.23 -8.06
CA SER A 261 -10.92 18.56 -8.06
C SER A 261 -9.72 18.60 -7.11
N ASP A 262 -8.76 19.50 -7.39
CA ASP A 262 -7.55 19.72 -6.59
C ASP A 262 -6.79 18.42 -6.33
N ALA A 263 -6.73 17.55 -7.35
CA ALA A 263 -6.16 16.22 -7.18
C ALA A 263 -4.64 16.30 -6.92
N LYS A 264 -4.20 15.50 -5.92
CA LYS A 264 -2.78 15.34 -5.64
C LYS A 264 -2.13 14.56 -6.77
N ALA A 265 -1.08 15.12 -7.35
CA ALA A 265 -0.31 14.51 -8.40
C ALA A 265 1.18 14.45 -8.04
N ALA A 266 1.87 13.48 -8.57
CA ALA A 266 3.31 13.39 -8.51
C ALA A 266 3.88 13.16 -9.91
N PHE A 267 5.04 13.72 -10.16
CA PHE A 267 5.86 13.57 -11.34
C PHE A 267 7.14 12.87 -10.89
N PRO A 268 7.20 11.55 -11.00
CA PRO A 268 8.38 10.80 -10.56
C PRO A 268 9.58 11.11 -11.45
N ASP A 269 10.76 11.10 -10.86
CA ASP A 269 12.00 11.25 -11.61
C ASP A 269 12.16 10.06 -12.56
N MET A 270 12.40 10.31 -13.85
CA MET A 270 12.38 9.29 -14.91
C MET A 270 13.45 8.21 -14.73
N GLU A 271 14.52 8.51 -14.00
CA GLU A 271 15.55 7.54 -13.61
C GLU A 271 14.99 6.34 -12.85
N THR A 272 13.90 6.53 -12.10
CA THR A 272 13.16 5.47 -11.39
C THR A 272 12.69 4.34 -12.32
N PHE A 273 12.55 4.64 -13.61
CA PHE A 273 11.99 3.71 -14.60
C PHE A 273 13.03 3.11 -15.54
N ASN A 274 14.32 3.37 -15.33
CA ASN A 274 15.40 2.91 -16.22
C ASN A 274 15.40 1.38 -16.45
N SER A 275 14.97 0.61 -15.44
CA SER A 275 14.83 -0.85 -15.53
C SER A 275 13.59 -1.31 -16.30
N ILE A 276 12.68 -0.38 -16.69
CA ILE A 276 11.45 -0.69 -17.39
C ILE A 276 11.53 -0.22 -18.84
N SER A 277 11.82 -1.14 -19.73
CA SER A 277 11.98 -0.85 -21.17
C SER A 277 10.68 -0.51 -21.91
N ASP A 278 9.54 -0.84 -21.35
CA ASP A 278 8.23 -0.66 -22.01
C ASP A 278 7.14 -0.25 -21.02
N PHE A 279 6.69 0.97 -21.15
CA PHE A 279 5.61 1.56 -20.34
C PHE A 279 4.20 1.17 -20.82
N GLY A 280 4.05 0.40 -21.92
CA GLY A 280 2.73 0.08 -22.50
C GLY A 280 1.99 1.31 -23.03
N GLY A 281 2.69 2.39 -23.40
CA GLY A 281 2.12 3.64 -23.88
C GLY A 281 1.33 4.43 -22.81
N ARG A 282 1.55 4.16 -21.52
CA ARG A 282 0.87 4.87 -20.43
C ARG A 282 1.51 6.24 -20.13
N ASN A 283 0.66 7.17 -19.68
CA ASN A 283 1.10 8.50 -19.24
C ASN A 283 1.30 8.59 -17.72
N GLY A 284 1.05 7.50 -16.98
CA GLY A 284 1.20 7.50 -15.54
C GLY A 284 0.50 6.33 -14.86
N SER A 285 0.16 6.49 -13.56
CA SER A 285 -0.58 5.50 -12.78
C SER A 285 -1.62 6.14 -11.86
N LEU A 286 -2.70 5.41 -11.63
CA LEU A 286 -3.80 5.75 -10.74
C LEU A 286 -3.70 4.91 -9.47
N GLY A 287 -3.37 5.55 -8.35
CA GLY A 287 -3.08 4.84 -7.11
C GLY A 287 -4.25 4.75 -6.12
N GLY A 288 -3.96 4.11 -5.00
CA GLY A 288 -4.94 3.79 -3.96
C GLY A 288 -5.66 4.99 -3.36
N GLU A 289 -5.05 6.19 -3.33
CA GLU A 289 -5.73 7.37 -2.80
C GLU A 289 -6.92 7.83 -3.66
N ILE A 290 -6.89 7.57 -4.98
CA ILE A 290 -8.04 7.76 -5.87
C ILE A 290 -8.99 6.57 -5.77
N ILE A 291 -8.46 5.35 -5.92
CA ILE A 291 -9.25 4.13 -6.01
C ILE A 291 -10.12 3.94 -4.76
N LYS A 292 -9.60 4.24 -3.56
CA LYS A 292 -10.36 4.14 -2.30
C LYS A 292 -11.59 5.07 -2.20
N ARG A 293 -11.72 6.06 -3.11
CA ARG A 293 -12.87 7.00 -3.15
C ARG A 293 -14.12 6.37 -3.75
N PHE A 294 -13.98 5.12 -4.24
CA PHE A 294 -15.05 4.35 -4.85
C PHE A 294 -15.25 3.01 -4.14
N HIS A 295 -16.44 2.43 -4.29
CA HIS A 295 -16.61 0.99 -4.29
C HIS A 295 -16.23 0.54 -5.70
N VAL A 296 -15.26 -0.34 -5.82
CA VAL A 296 -14.66 -0.70 -7.11
C VAL A 296 -14.92 -2.17 -7.40
N VAL A 297 -15.28 -2.48 -8.64
CA VAL A 297 -15.30 -3.87 -9.13
C VAL A 297 -14.38 -3.95 -10.33
N PHE A 298 -13.39 -4.81 -10.23
CA PHE A 298 -12.47 -5.15 -11.31
C PHE A 298 -12.98 -6.41 -11.97
N ASP A 299 -13.25 -6.35 -13.27
CA ASP A 299 -13.63 -7.48 -14.11
C ASP A 299 -12.66 -7.55 -15.28
N TYR A 300 -11.54 -8.26 -15.06
CA TYR A 300 -10.48 -8.38 -16.06
C TYR A 300 -10.92 -9.21 -17.26
N ALA A 301 -11.76 -10.22 -17.05
CA ALA A 301 -12.25 -11.10 -18.12
C ALA A 301 -13.07 -10.33 -19.17
N ASN A 302 -13.84 -9.33 -18.73
CA ASN A 302 -14.67 -8.49 -19.60
C ASN A 302 -14.06 -7.10 -19.82
N GLU A 303 -12.85 -6.84 -19.33
CA GLU A 303 -12.16 -5.55 -19.44
C GLU A 303 -13.01 -4.36 -18.95
N LYS A 304 -13.71 -4.53 -17.81
CA LYS A 304 -14.58 -3.52 -17.21
C LYS A 304 -14.15 -3.16 -15.79
N LEU A 305 -14.19 -1.87 -15.50
CA LEU A 305 -14.03 -1.30 -14.16
C LEU A 305 -15.34 -0.64 -13.76
N ILE A 306 -15.95 -1.11 -12.66
CA ILE A 306 -17.19 -0.54 -12.17
C ILE A 306 -16.88 0.35 -10.97
N LEU A 307 -17.18 1.63 -11.07
CA LEU A 307 -16.92 2.65 -10.07
C LEU A 307 -18.23 3.17 -9.48
N THR A 308 -18.36 3.11 -8.16
CA THR A 308 -19.48 3.72 -7.43
C THR A 308 -18.94 4.63 -6.34
N LYS A 309 -19.29 5.92 -6.37
CA LYS A 309 -18.86 6.87 -5.32
C LYS A 309 -19.17 6.34 -3.93
N ASN A 310 -18.21 6.46 -3.01
CA ASN A 310 -18.39 6.13 -1.60
C ASN A 310 -18.18 7.39 -0.71
N SER A 311 -18.24 7.23 0.61
CA SER A 311 -18.09 8.33 1.57
C SER A 311 -16.70 9.01 1.56
N ASN A 312 -15.73 8.48 0.85
CA ASN A 312 -14.42 9.10 0.70
C ASN A 312 -14.33 9.99 -0.55
N PHE A 313 -15.31 9.96 -1.48
CA PHE A 313 -15.21 10.63 -2.77
C PHE A 313 -14.94 12.14 -2.64
N GLY A 314 -15.66 12.84 -1.80
CA GLY A 314 -15.52 14.29 -1.60
C GLY A 314 -14.48 14.72 -0.57
N LYS A 315 -13.68 13.78 -0.01
CA LYS A 315 -12.65 14.14 0.97
C LYS A 315 -11.50 14.87 0.29
N LEU A 316 -10.97 15.89 0.95
CA LEU A 316 -9.78 16.61 0.49
C LEU A 316 -8.57 15.67 0.41
N PHE A 317 -7.66 15.97 -0.51
CA PHE A 317 -6.37 15.29 -0.60
C PHE A 317 -5.47 15.73 0.56
N GLN A 318 -4.78 14.76 1.14
CA GLN A 318 -3.86 15.02 2.26
C GLN A 318 -2.42 15.07 1.76
N TYR A 319 -1.70 16.05 2.25
CA TYR A 319 -0.27 16.24 1.94
C TYR A 319 0.55 16.09 3.22
N ASN A 320 1.80 15.67 3.09
CA ASN A 320 2.77 15.71 4.18
C ASN A 320 3.26 17.14 4.38
N VAL A 321 2.48 17.92 5.12
CA VAL A 321 2.73 19.36 5.33
C VAL A 321 3.92 19.57 6.26
N SER A 322 4.09 18.72 7.27
CA SER A 322 5.22 18.78 8.20
C SER A 322 6.56 18.51 7.51
N GLY A 323 6.55 17.68 6.47
CA GLY A 323 7.74 17.18 5.78
C GLY A 323 8.49 16.10 6.56
N ILE A 324 7.81 15.42 7.49
CA ILE A 324 8.37 14.31 8.28
C ILE A 324 7.85 12.99 7.72
N ASP A 325 8.75 12.08 7.41
CA ASP A 325 8.44 10.68 7.18
C ASP A 325 8.87 9.86 8.40
N LEU A 326 8.08 8.85 8.76
CA LEU A 326 8.28 8.04 9.94
C LEU A 326 8.34 6.56 9.59
N GLN A 327 9.13 5.81 10.36
CA GLN A 327 9.15 4.35 10.31
C GLN A 327 9.40 3.72 11.69
N HIS A 328 9.11 2.43 11.81
CA HIS A 328 9.54 1.63 12.94
C HIS A 328 11.04 1.29 12.81
N ALA A 329 11.79 1.36 13.92
CA ALA A 329 13.24 1.09 13.96
C ALA A 329 13.63 0.13 15.08
N GLY A 330 12.81 -0.88 15.34
CA GLY A 330 13.02 -1.83 16.40
C GLY A 330 12.08 -1.62 17.58
N MET A 331 12.53 -1.97 18.78
CA MET A 331 11.73 -1.92 20.00
C MET A 331 12.46 -1.14 21.10
N ARG A 332 11.69 -0.42 21.92
CA ARG A 332 12.21 0.30 23.07
C ARG A 332 11.38 0.05 24.33
N TYR A 333 11.99 0.18 25.49
CA TYR A 333 11.29 0.15 26.77
C TYR A 333 10.73 1.53 27.13
N VAL A 334 9.46 1.56 27.52
CA VAL A 334 8.79 2.76 28.04
C VAL A 334 8.26 2.47 29.44
N SER A 335 8.67 3.27 30.41
CA SER A 335 8.19 3.20 31.80
C SER A 335 7.06 4.22 32.00
N GLU A 336 5.95 3.78 32.52
CA GLU A 336 4.78 4.62 32.84
C GLU A 336 4.37 4.40 34.29
N ARG A 337 4.06 5.50 35.01
CA ARG A 337 3.42 5.39 36.31
C ARG A 337 2.00 4.85 36.14
N ILE A 338 1.65 3.86 36.96
CA ILE A 338 0.30 3.33 37.00
C ILE A 338 -0.54 4.30 37.84
N THR A 339 -1.44 5.05 37.22
CA THR A 339 -2.48 5.83 37.88
C THR A 339 -3.76 5.02 37.94
N ASP A 340 -4.60 5.25 38.96
CA ASP A 340 -5.95 4.71 38.97
C ASP A 340 -6.82 5.33 37.85
N ALA A 341 -8.06 4.79 37.66
CA ALA A 341 -8.97 5.23 36.59
C ALA A 341 -9.32 6.73 36.64
N ASN A 342 -9.07 7.43 37.76
CA ASN A 342 -9.32 8.85 37.96
C ASN A 342 -8.07 9.71 37.78
N GLY A 343 -6.94 9.13 37.39
CA GLY A 343 -5.67 9.84 37.21
C GLY A 343 -4.99 10.25 38.53
N VAL A 344 -5.52 9.85 39.66
CA VAL A 344 -4.95 10.08 40.95
C VAL A 344 -3.93 8.98 41.23
N VAL A 345 -2.70 9.35 41.53
CA VAL A 345 -1.73 8.42 42.14
C VAL A 345 -2.33 8.00 43.48
N ASN A 346 -2.76 6.74 43.60
CA ASN A 346 -3.25 6.21 44.87
C ASN A 346 -2.13 6.31 45.89
N SER A 347 -2.05 7.42 46.57
CA SER A 347 -1.28 7.54 47.83
C SER A 347 -2.13 6.84 48.89
N ASN A 348 -2.11 5.51 48.95
CA ASN A 348 -2.45 4.80 50.15
C ASN A 348 -1.37 5.10 51.19
N ALA A 349 -1.30 6.37 51.60
CA ALA A 349 -0.61 6.77 52.76
C ALA A 349 -1.41 6.26 53.96
N LYS A 350 -1.14 5.05 54.44
CA LYS A 350 -1.49 4.66 55.79
C LYS A 350 -0.63 5.49 56.71
N SER A 351 -1.20 6.55 57.25
CA SER A 351 -0.57 7.32 58.30
C SER A 351 -0.58 6.45 59.56
N TYR A 352 0.58 6.05 60.01
CA TYR A 352 0.81 5.54 61.36
C TYR A 352 1.58 6.63 62.14
N GLY A 353 0.84 7.47 62.89
CA GLY A 353 1.41 8.61 63.58
C GLY A 353 2.00 9.65 62.62
N ASP A 354 3.09 10.29 62.99
CA ASP A 354 3.78 11.33 62.19
C ASP A 354 4.66 10.77 61.04
N VAL A 355 4.60 9.47 60.75
CA VAL A 355 5.38 8.85 59.69
C VAL A 355 4.52 8.68 58.42
N GLN A 356 4.79 9.47 57.39
CA GLN A 356 4.23 9.27 56.05
C GLN A 356 5.03 8.21 55.31
N ILE A 357 4.45 7.03 55.09
CA ILE A 357 5.01 6.01 54.19
C ILE A 357 4.65 6.41 52.76
N LEU A 358 5.57 7.01 52.04
CA LEU A 358 5.47 7.23 50.61
C LEU A 358 5.65 5.89 49.91
N LEU A 359 4.51 5.23 49.53
CA LEU A 359 4.56 4.11 48.61
C LEU A 359 5.06 4.64 47.26
N GLN A 360 6.22 4.17 46.83
CA GLN A 360 6.69 4.43 45.47
C GLN A 360 5.58 3.97 44.50
N GLY A 361 5.10 4.91 43.68
CA GLY A 361 4.04 4.62 42.69
C GLY A 361 4.46 3.45 41.79
N ALA A 362 3.63 2.45 41.68
CA ALA A 362 3.88 1.33 40.79
C ALA A 362 4.13 1.84 39.35
N THR A 363 5.17 1.33 38.72
CA THR A 363 5.50 1.63 37.32
C THR A 363 5.25 0.41 36.47
N ARG A 364 4.73 0.64 35.26
CA ARG A 364 4.61 -0.37 34.22
C ARG A 364 5.73 -0.16 33.21
N LEU A 365 6.51 -1.20 32.96
CA LEU A 365 7.48 -1.23 31.87
C LEU A 365 6.85 -1.94 30.68
N SER A 366 6.78 -1.28 29.54
CA SER A 366 6.22 -1.81 28.29
C SER A 366 7.30 -1.82 27.22
N LEU A 367 7.40 -2.91 26.46
CA LEU A 367 8.20 -2.99 25.25
C LEU A 367 7.30 -2.55 24.08
N VAL A 368 7.70 -1.48 23.39
CA VAL A 368 6.90 -0.85 22.33
C VAL A 368 7.74 -0.60 21.09
N PRO A 369 7.14 -0.51 19.88
CA PRO A 369 7.88 -0.13 18.70
C PRO A 369 8.56 1.23 18.88
N GLU A 370 9.84 1.30 18.51
CA GLU A 370 10.56 2.55 18.38
C GLU A 370 10.19 3.21 17.05
N ILE A 371 9.89 4.50 17.07
CA ILE A 371 9.49 5.25 15.88
C ILE A 371 10.49 6.36 15.64
N ILE A 372 11.12 6.32 14.48
CA ILE A 372 12.12 7.30 14.07
C ILE A 372 11.66 8.15 12.90
N VAL A 373 12.25 9.31 12.77
CA VAL A 373 12.22 10.11 11.54
C VAL A 373 13.06 9.38 10.49
N SER A 374 12.41 8.84 9.47
CA SER A 374 13.07 8.13 8.35
C SER A 374 13.44 9.03 7.19
N GLY A 375 12.87 10.22 7.13
CA GLY A 375 13.16 11.22 6.12
C GLY A 375 12.62 12.59 6.53
N ILE A 376 13.29 13.63 6.05
CA ILE A 376 12.87 15.02 6.25
C ILE A 376 12.99 15.78 4.92
N ARG A 377 11.86 16.33 4.48
CA ARG A 377 11.84 17.15 3.27
C ARG A 377 12.57 18.48 3.52
N GLN A 378 13.55 18.78 2.66
CA GLN A 378 14.31 20.03 2.69
C GLN A 378 13.38 21.26 2.58
N GLY A 379 13.63 22.28 3.42
CA GLY A 379 12.83 23.50 3.47
C GLY A 379 11.44 23.33 4.09
N SER A 380 11.08 22.14 4.58
CA SER A 380 9.80 21.93 5.29
C SER A 380 9.79 22.61 6.66
N PRO A 381 8.60 22.78 7.28
CA PRO A 381 8.49 23.30 8.63
C PRO A 381 9.30 22.52 9.66
N ALA A 382 9.31 21.21 9.59
CA ALA A 382 10.08 20.36 10.49
C ALA A 382 11.60 20.51 10.28
N HIS A 383 12.05 20.52 9.00
CA HIS A 383 13.45 20.77 8.66
C HIS A 383 13.93 22.12 9.18
N SER A 384 13.16 23.18 8.94
CA SER A 384 13.48 24.55 9.40
C SER A 384 13.50 24.68 10.91
N ALA A 385 12.76 23.85 11.63
CA ALA A 385 12.77 23.78 13.09
C ALA A 385 13.98 23.02 13.66
N GLY A 386 14.74 22.30 12.81
CA GLY A 386 15.94 21.58 13.21
C GLY A 386 15.74 20.10 13.52
N LEU A 387 14.56 19.50 13.19
CA LEU A 387 14.41 18.04 13.21
C LEU A 387 15.33 17.40 12.17
N ARG A 388 15.77 16.19 12.44
CA ARG A 388 16.71 15.44 11.60
C ARG A 388 16.24 14.01 11.43
N GLU A 389 16.70 13.39 10.37
CA GLU A 389 16.61 11.95 10.18
C GLU A 389 17.34 11.23 11.32
N GLY A 390 16.75 10.12 11.80
CA GLY A 390 17.23 9.37 12.97
C GLY A 390 16.69 9.86 14.33
N ASP A 391 16.00 11.01 14.39
CA ASP A 391 15.35 11.45 15.64
C ASP A 391 14.29 10.43 16.07
N VAL A 392 14.33 9.97 17.32
CA VAL A 392 13.33 9.07 17.90
C VAL A 392 12.15 9.89 18.42
N ILE A 393 10.97 9.70 17.87
CA ILE A 393 9.77 10.42 18.29
C ILE A 393 9.27 9.88 19.63
N LEU A 394 9.10 10.75 20.62
CA LEU A 394 8.59 10.40 21.95
C LEU A 394 7.15 10.86 22.16
N ALA A 395 6.84 12.09 21.71
CA ALA A 395 5.50 12.66 21.85
C ALA A 395 5.18 13.68 20.74
N VAL A 396 3.92 13.79 20.37
CA VAL A 396 3.37 14.82 19.47
C VAL A 396 2.27 15.57 20.21
N ASN A 397 2.42 16.90 20.32
CA ASN A 397 1.48 17.77 21.04
C ASN A 397 1.17 17.29 22.47
N GLY A 398 2.20 16.81 23.18
CA GLY A 398 2.11 16.27 24.55
C GLY A 398 1.53 14.85 24.64
N ARG A 399 1.14 14.23 23.53
CA ARG A 399 0.65 12.86 23.51
C ARG A 399 1.81 11.90 23.26
N ARG A 400 2.07 11.00 24.20
CA ARG A 400 3.08 9.94 24.07
C ARG A 400 2.69 9.00 22.93
N ILE A 401 3.60 8.79 21.96
CA ILE A 401 3.27 8.15 20.67
C ILE A 401 3.16 6.63 20.76
N HIS A 402 3.75 5.98 21.74
CA HIS A 402 3.70 4.51 21.88
C HIS A 402 2.27 3.93 22.05
N ARG A 403 1.27 4.80 22.27
CA ARG A 403 -0.16 4.43 22.35
C ARG A 403 -0.89 4.52 21.00
N TYR A 404 -0.20 4.90 19.94
CA TYR A 404 -0.79 5.18 18.63
C TYR A 404 -0.11 4.35 17.55
N LYS A 405 -0.87 4.03 16.50
CA LYS A 405 -0.32 3.42 15.29
C LYS A 405 0.45 4.46 14.48
N LEU A 406 1.40 4.02 13.67
CA LEU A 406 2.24 4.90 12.85
C LEU A 406 1.42 5.89 12.02
N GLN A 407 0.31 5.42 11.39
CA GLN A 407 -0.58 6.27 10.59
C GLN A 407 -1.31 7.34 11.40
N GLU A 408 -1.64 7.05 12.66
CA GLU A 408 -2.27 8.02 13.56
C GLU A 408 -1.28 9.12 13.96
N ILE A 409 -0.01 8.76 14.15
CA ILE A 409 1.07 9.72 14.43
C ILE A 409 1.33 10.59 13.20
N MET A 410 1.44 10.00 12.00
CA MET A 410 1.55 10.74 10.75
C MET A 410 0.38 11.71 10.56
N HIS A 411 -0.81 11.29 10.92
CA HIS A 411 -1.98 12.15 10.89
C HIS A 411 -1.87 13.32 11.88
N MET A 412 -1.42 13.08 13.13
CA MET A 412 -1.21 14.14 14.13
C MET A 412 -0.23 15.22 13.65
N LEU A 413 0.78 14.83 12.88
CA LEU A 413 1.80 15.73 12.33
C LEU A 413 1.30 16.58 11.16
N ASN A 414 0.15 16.22 10.52
CA ASN A 414 -0.25 16.80 9.23
C ASN A 414 -1.69 17.38 9.19
N VAL A 415 -2.50 17.24 10.24
CA VAL A 415 -3.99 17.42 10.17
C VAL A 415 -4.47 18.86 10.20
N LYS A 416 -3.71 19.81 10.71
CA LYS A 416 -4.23 21.16 10.93
C LYS A 416 -3.33 22.20 10.31
N LYS A 417 -3.82 22.86 9.25
CA LYS A 417 -3.25 24.08 8.72
C LYS A 417 -3.22 25.17 9.84
N ASP A 418 -2.20 26.00 9.81
CA ASP A 418 -2.03 27.16 10.71
C ASP A 418 -2.00 26.81 12.20
N LYS A 419 -1.59 25.58 12.54
CA LYS A 419 -1.37 25.16 13.91
C LYS A 419 0.08 24.88 14.21
N ARG A 420 0.47 25.31 15.39
CA ARG A 420 1.77 24.97 15.95
C ARG A 420 1.78 23.53 16.41
N ILE A 421 2.71 22.74 15.87
CA ILE A 421 2.99 21.37 16.26
C ILE A 421 4.17 21.36 17.19
N LYS A 422 4.08 20.60 18.27
CA LYS A 422 5.19 20.34 19.20
C LYS A 422 5.57 18.87 19.07
N VAL A 423 6.84 18.60 18.82
CA VAL A 423 7.38 17.24 18.69
C VAL A 423 8.50 17.09 19.71
N LEU A 424 8.34 16.16 20.65
CA LEU A 424 9.39 15.75 21.57
C LEU A 424 10.11 14.56 20.94
N VAL A 425 11.41 14.67 20.81
CA VAL A 425 12.27 13.61 20.27
C VAL A 425 13.42 13.31 21.21
N GLU A 426 13.98 12.12 21.07
CA GLU A 426 15.26 11.74 21.66
C GLU A 426 16.31 11.76 20.54
N ARG A 427 17.43 12.45 20.81
CA ARG A 427 18.60 12.53 19.93
C ARG A 427 19.87 12.46 20.79
N TYR A 428 20.70 11.44 20.56
CA TYR A 428 21.91 11.18 21.37
C TYR A 428 21.63 11.18 22.89
N ASP A 429 20.62 10.41 23.30
CA ASP A 429 20.16 10.28 24.70
C ASP A 429 19.68 11.59 25.35
N ASN A 430 19.38 12.62 24.55
CA ASN A 430 18.83 13.88 25.04
C ASN A 430 17.42 14.12 24.50
N ASP A 431 16.51 14.50 25.38
CA ASP A 431 15.15 14.92 25.03
C ASP A 431 15.16 16.35 24.48
N LEU A 432 14.73 16.50 23.22
CA LEU A 432 14.64 17.80 22.53
C LEU A 432 13.20 18.09 22.14
N LEU A 433 12.74 19.30 22.43
CA LEU A 433 11.39 19.76 22.05
C LEU A 433 11.48 20.73 20.88
N PHE A 434 10.96 20.31 19.74
CA PHE A 434 10.81 21.14 18.55
C PHE A 434 9.39 21.69 18.42
N SER A 435 9.27 22.92 17.88
CA SER A 435 7.98 23.55 17.68
C SER A 435 7.97 24.30 16.35
N PHE A 436 7.03 23.97 15.48
CA PHE A 436 6.89 24.59 14.16
C PHE A 436 5.42 24.75 13.78
N GLU A 437 5.16 25.58 12.79
CA GLU A 437 3.82 25.88 12.28
C GLU A 437 3.60 25.19 10.93
N LEU A 438 2.45 24.53 10.76
CA LEU A 438 2.08 23.90 9.49
C LEU A 438 1.56 24.96 8.53
N LYS A 439 2.33 25.24 7.48
CA LYS A 439 1.93 26.16 6.39
C LYS A 439 1.34 25.39 5.23
N PRO A 440 0.31 25.92 4.55
CA PRO A 440 -0.19 25.33 3.31
C PRO A 440 0.93 25.18 2.28
N LEU A 441 1.01 24.00 1.63
CA LEU A 441 1.99 23.79 0.55
C LEU A 441 1.57 24.47 -0.76
N PHE A 442 0.26 24.62 -0.94
CA PHE A 442 -0.34 25.28 -2.08
C PHE A 442 -1.38 26.26 -1.53
N ASP A 443 -1.08 27.57 -1.64
CA ASP A 443 -2.05 28.60 -1.30
C ASP A 443 -3.17 28.58 -2.33
N ASP A 444 -4.41 28.57 -1.84
CA ASP A 444 -5.58 28.79 -2.68
C ASP A 444 -5.53 30.26 -3.16
N GLN A 445 -5.25 30.49 -4.43
CA GLN A 445 -5.45 31.75 -5.13
C GLN A 445 -6.76 31.70 -5.89
#